data_210f0f32dde9d180d9d95b1d06da9e87
#
_entry.id   210f0f32dde9d180d9d95b1d06da9e87
#
_cell.length_a   1.000
_cell.length_b   1.000
_cell.length_c   1.000
_cell.angle_alpha   90.00
_cell.angle_beta   90.00
_cell.angle_gamma   90.00
#
_symmetry.space_group_name_H-M   'P 1'
#
loop_
_entity.id
_entity.type
_entity.pdbx_description
1 polymer ?
#
loop_
_entity_poly.entity_id
_entity_poly.type
_entity_poly.pdbx_seq_one_letter_code
_entity_poly.pdbx_strand_id
1 'polypeptide(L)'
;MKKHLIETGMAVLMLLCFYILSREAAETAGKLVNVSGNIKEEKVILVDAGHGGADSGMIGVDGLKEKGINLEISVKLKKVLEKRGYTILMTREEDKGLYEENTKNMKAQDLQNRIAMIKEYKPLLAVSIHQNSYSDPAVKGPQVFFYEDSEKGKRLALVIQEKINQQLEIQRPRAAKGNRTYYLLKRSEGVINIVECGFLTNPDEAGLLQKDDYQQKVALAIADGIDEYLASEKNEKN
;
A
#
# COMPACT_ATOMS: atom_id res chain seq x y z
N MET A 1 51.85 42.50 20.70
CA MET A 1 51.03 43.03 19.60
C MET A 1 50.64 41.96 18.57
N LYS A 2 51.58 41.26 17.89
CA LYS A 2 51.20 40.26 16.84
C LYS A 2 50.33 39.11 17.34
N LYS A 3 50.52 38.61 18.58
CA LYS A 3 49.75 37.47 19.12
C LYS A 3 48.27 37.85 19.35
N HIS A 4 47.99 39.03 19.93
CA HIS A 4 46.64 39.52 20.13
C HIS A 4 45.90 39.81 18.80
N LEU A 5 46.62 40.23 17.76
CA LEU A 5 46.03 40.46 16.45
C LEU A 5 45.56 39.15 15.80
N ILE A 6 46.34 38.08 15.98
CA ILE A 6 45.98 36.74 15.49
C ILE A 6 44.78 36.16 16.26
N GLU A 7 44.80 36.29 17.59
CA GLU A 7 43.69 35.82 18.44
C GLU A 7 42.38 36.57 18.13
N THR A 8 42.45 37.90 17.91
CA THR A 8 41.27 38.67 17.50
C THR A 8 40.79 38.30 16.10
N GLY A 9 41.72 38.09 15.15
CA GLY A 9 41.36 37.62 13.80
C GLY A 9 40.68 36.26 13.79
N MET A 10 41.17 35.32 14.59
CA MET A 10 40.54 34.00 14.75
C MET A 10 39.14 34.05 15.39
N ALA A 11 38.97 34.92 16.40
CA ALA A 11 37.67 35.11 17.04
C ALA A 11 36.63 35.71 16.08
N VAL A 12 37.02 36.68 15.26
CA VAL A 12 36.14 37.26 14.24
C VAL A 12 35.78 36.22 13.17
N LEU A 13 36.75 35.41 12.75
CA LEU A 13 36.50 34.33 11.77
C LEU A 13 35.54 33.30 12.30
N MET A 14 35.69 32.87 13.57
CA MET A 14 34.76 31.92 14.19
C MET A 14 33.35 32.50 14.34
N LEU A 15 33.20 33.77 14.70
CA LEU A 15 31.90 34.42 14.76
C LEU A 15 31.24 34.50 13.37
N LEU A 16 32.03 34.76 12.33
CA LEU A 16 31.55 34.80 10.95
C LEU A 16 31.06 33.41 10.48
N CYS A 17 31.85 32.37 10.75
CA CYS A 17 31.46 30.99 10.46
C CYS A 17 30.19 30.59 11.23
N PHE A 18 30.09 30.93 12.50
CA PHE A 18 28.91 30.66 13.31
C PHE A 18 27.67 31.38 12.77
N TYR A 19 27.82 32.64 12.35
CA TYR A 19 26.74 33.40 11.72
C TYR A 19 26.27 32.79 10.41
N ILE A 20 27.19 32.35 9.53
CA ILE A 20 26.84 31.70 8.25
C ILE A 20 26.12 30.40 8.50
N LEU A 21 26.64 29.53 9.39
CA LEU A 21 26.03 28.26 9.73
C LEU A 21 24.66 28.43 10.38
N SER A 22 24.49 29.42 11.25
CA SER A 22 23.19 29.71 11.87
C SER A 22 22.15 30.22 10.85
N ARG A 23 22.60 31.01 9.87
CA ARG A 23 21.73 31.44 8.76
C ARG A 23 21.27 30.27 7.87
N GLU A 24 22.19 29.38 7.45
CA GLU A 24 21.84 28.19 6.66
C GLU A 24 20.91 27.27 7.44
N ALA A 25 21.15 27.07 8.73
CA ALA A 25 20.27 26.30 9.60
C ALA A 25 18.87 26.95 9.71
N ALA A 26 18.79 28.26 9.84
CA ALA A 26 17.53 29.00 9.89
C ALA A 26 16.78 28.97 8.55
N GLU A 27 17.47 29.07 7.41
CA GLU A 27 16.87 28.94 6.09
C GLU A 27 16.35 27.50 5.82
N THR A 28 17.11 26.49 6.28
CA THR A 28 16.70 25.09 6.19
C THR A 28 15.51 24.81 7.11
N ALA A 29 15.52 25.30 8.34
CA ALA A 29 14.40 25.22 9.26
C ALA A 29 13.16 25.96 8.73
N GLY A 30 13.36 27.15 8.13
CA GLY A 30 12.29 27.92 7.49
C GLY A 30 11.68 27.22 6.28
N LYS A 31 12.47 26.48 5.48
CA LYS A 31 11.96 25.61 4.41
C LYS A 31 11.17 24.44 4.96
N LEU A 32 11.63 23.81 6.05
CA LEU A 32 10.91 22.73 6.72
C LEU A 32 9.59 23.22 7.34
N VAL A 33 9.57 24.42 7.93
CA VAL A 33 8.35 25.03 8.50
C VAL A 33 7.38 25.47 7.40
N ASN A 34 7.86 26.00 6.26
CA ASN A 34 6.99 26.33 5.12
C ASN A 34 6.43 25.09 4.40
N VAL A 35 7.13 23.96 4.44
CA VAL A 35 6.57 22.66 4.03
C VAL A 35 5.48 22.21 5.01
N SER A 36 5.61 22.51 6.32
CA SER A 36 4.59 22.22 7.33
C SER A 36 3.35 23.13 7.26
N GLY A 37 3.46 24.34 6.68
CA GLY A 37 2.36 25.32 6.57
C GLY A 37 1.41 25.13 5.39
N ASN A 38 1.71 24.22 4.44
CA ASN A 38 0.87 23.84 3.29
C ASN A 38 0.76 22.31 3.20
N ILE A 39 0.55 21.64 4.33
CA ILE A 39 0.08 20.26 4.30
C ILE A 39 -1.37 20.32 3.80
N LYS A 40 -1.58 20.34 2.47
CA LYS A 40 -2.71 19.60 1.91
C LYS A 40 -2.65 18.26 2.63
N GLU A 41 -3.70 17.90 3.35
CA GLU A 41 -3.81 16.54 3.93
C GLU A 41 -3.30 15.59 2.87
N GLU A 42 -2.10 15.04 3.07
CA GLU A 42 -1.53 14.13 2.08
C GLU A 42 -2.48 12.96 1.98
N LYS A 43 -3.09 12.82 0.81
CA LYS A 43 -4.04 11.76 0.51
C LYS A 43 -3.27 10.45 0.30
N VAL A 44 -2.60 10.00 1.36
CA VAL A 44 -1.80 8.78 1.34
C VAL A 44 -2.70 7.57 1.30
N ILE A 45 -2.50 6.71 0.31
CA ILE A 45 -3.09 5.38 0.22
C ILE A 45 -1.96 4.36 0.30
N LEU A 46 -2.13 3.33 1.13
CA LEU A 46 -1.16 2.25 1.20
C LEU A 46 -1.61 1.10 0.28
N VAL A 47 -0.75 0.72 -0.64
CA VAL A 47 -0.93 -0.47 -1.49
C VAL A 47 0.05 -1.54 -1.02
N ASP A 48 -0.50 -2.62 -0.51
CA ASP A 48 0.26 -3.76 -0.02
C ASP A 48 0.31 -4.86 -1.09
N ALA A 49 1.51 -5.19 -1.57
CA ALA A 49 1.73 -6.33 -2.43
C ALA A 49 2.00 -7.57 -1.57
N GLY A 50 1.00 -8.43 -1.39
CA GLY A 50 1.08 -9.60 -0.52
C GLY A 50 2.27 -10.50 -0.83
N HIS A 51 2.82 -11.16 0.21
CA HIS A 51 4.00 -12.05 0.11
C HIS A 51 5.28 -11.33 -0.38
N GLY A 52 6.30 -12.10 -0.79
CA GLY A 52 7.55 -11.57 -1.34
C GLY A 52 8.79 -12.28 -0.82
N GLY A 53 9.89 -12.21 -1.56
CA GLY A 53 11.15 -12.86 -1.21
C GLY A 53 11.00 -14.39 -1.10
N ALA A 54 11.33 -14.95 0.06
CA ALA A 54 11.21 -16.39 0.32
C ALA A 54 9.76 -16.89 0.42
N ASP A 55 8.80 -16.00 0.75
CA ASP A 55 7.38 -16.35 0.77
C ASP A 55 6.77 -16.19 -0.61
N SER A 56 6.58 -17.29 -1.32
CA SER A 56 5.96 -17.30 -2.65
C SER A 56 4.46 -17.02 -2.63
N GLY A 57 3.80 -17.04 -1.45
CA GLY A 57 2.36 -17.19 -1.37
C GLY A 57 1.90 -18.54 -1.87
N MET A 58 0.70 -18.61 -2.40
CA MET A 58 0.21 -19.83 -3.06
C MET A 58 0.98 -20.11 -4.34
N ILE A 59 1.12 -21.39 -4.62
CA ILE A 59 1.63 -21.89 -5.90
C ILE A 59 0.43 -22.45 -6.66
N GLY A 60 0.08 -21.78 -7.74
CA GLY A 60 -1.04 -22.14 -8.59
C GLY A 60 -0.68 -23.12 -9.71
N VAL A 61 -1.49 -23.10 -10.76
CA VAL A 61 -1.29 -23.90 -11.95
C VAL A 61 0.08 -23.62 -12.57
N ASP A 62 0.75 -24.65 -13.06
CA ASP A 62 2.08 -24.59 -13.71
C ASP A 62 3.18 -23.92 -12.86
N GLY A 63 3.04 -23.98 -11.54
CA GLY A 63 4.02 -23.39 -10.62
C GLY A 63 3.96 -21.88 -10.51
N LEU A 64 2.88 -21.23 -10.94
CA LEU A 64 2.66 -19.80 -10.87
C LEU A 64 2.68 -19.31 -9.41
N LYS A 65 3.59 -18.43 -9.09
CA LYS A 65 3.77 -17.90 -7.73
C LYS A 65 2.92 -16.67 -7.51
N GLU A 66 2.14 -16.67 -6.46
CA GLU A 66 1.24 -15.57 -6.08
C GLU A 66 1.98 -14.22 -5.94
N LYS A 67 3.13 -14.20 -5.28
CA LYS A 67 3.90 -12.98 -5.01
C LYS A 67 4.22 -12.12 -6.22
N GLY A 68 4.43 -12.77 -7.40
CA GLY A 68 4.73 -12.08 -8.66
C GLY A 68 3.50 -11.32 -9.17
N ILE A 69 2.36 -12.02 -9.26
CA ILE A 69 1.09 -11.44 -9.69
C ILE A 69 0.64 -10.30 -8.75
N ASN A 70 0.80 -10.51 -7.43
CA ASN A 70 0.49 -9.49 -6.44
C ASN A 70 1.30 -8.20 -6.69
N LEU A 71 2.60 -8.32 -6.96
CA LEU A 71 3.46 -7.18 -7.24
C LEU A 71 3.07 -6.47 -8.53
N GLU A 72 2.84 -7.22 -9.60
CA GLU A 72 2.48 -6.67 -10.92
C GLU A 72 1.17 -5.87 -10.87
N ILE A 73 0.12 -6.41 -10.23
CA ILE A 73 -1.16 -5.72 -10.05
C ILE A 73 -0.98 -4.49 -9.14
N SER A 74 -0.22 -4.61 -8.04
CA SER A 74 0.02 -3.51 -7.11
C SER A 74 0.76 -2.34 -7.76
N VAL A 75 1.76 -2.61 -8.60
CA VAL A 75 2.50 -1.56 -9.36
C VAL A 75 1.58 -0.87 -10.37
N LYS A 76 0.67 -1.60 -11.02
CA LYS A 76 -0.33 -1.02 -11.91
C LYS A 76 -1.31 -0.14 -11.13
N LEU A 77 -1.79 -0.62 -9.99
CA LEU A 77 -2.69 0.12 -9.10
C LEU A 77 -2.04 1.42 -8.60
N LYS A 78 -0.78 1.36 -8.16
CA LYS A 78 0.01 2.54 -7.79
C LYS A 78 -0.02 3.58 -8.91
N LYS A 79 0.37 3.19 -10.14
CA LYS A 79 0.41 4.10 -11.30
C LYS A 79 -0.95 4.73 -11.61
N VAL A 80 -2.04 3.99 -11.46
CA VAL A 80 -3.39 4.51 -11.69
C VAL A 80 -3.75 5.54 -10.63
N LEU A 81 -3.53 5.23 -9.36
CA LEU A 81 -3.87 6.13 -8.24
C LEU A 81 -3.00 7.38 -8.21
N GLU A 82 -1.70 7.29 -8.53
CA GLU A 82 -0.81 8.46 -8.66
C GLU A 82 -1.29 9.42 -9.74
N LYS A 83 -1.73 8.91 -10.91
CA LYS A 83 -2.34 9.74 -11.97
C LYS A 83 -3.63 10.43 -11.53
N ARG A 84 -4.33 9.91 -10.52
CA ARG A 84 -5.54 10.52 -9.91
C ARG A 84 -5.20 11.51 -8.78
N GLY A 85 -3.91 11.76 -8.51
CA GLY A 85 -3.43 12.73 -7.54
C GLY A 85 -3.36 12.23 -6.10
N TYR A 86 -3.28 10.92 -5.89
CA TYR A 86 -2.99 10.31 -4.59
C TYR A 86 -1.49 10.14 -4.39
N THR A 87 -1.04 10.24 -3.14
CA THR A 87 0.30 9.81 -2.73
C THR A 87 0.24 8.33 -2.36
N ILE A 88 1.04 7.50 -3.02
CA ILE A 88 0.98 6.05 -2.82
C ILE A 88 2.21 5.55 -2.07
N LEU A 89 1.96 4.88 -0.95
CA LEU A 89 2.96 4.12 -0.21
C LEU A 89 2.82 2.63 -0.56
N MET A 90 3.89 2.02 -1.06
CA MET A 90 3.94 0.58 -1.32
C MET A 90 4.64 -0.13 -0.18
N THR A 91 4.18 -1.33 0.20
CA THR A 91 4.91 -2.18 1.15
C THR A 91 6.19 -2.74 0.53
N ARG A 92 6.16 -3.05 -0.77
CA ARG A 92 7.33 -3.44 -1.57
C ARG A 92 7.13 -3.08 -3.04
N GLU A 93 8.22 -2.76 -3.72
CA GLU A 93 8.24 -2.48 -5.17
C GLU A 93 9.09 -3.50 -5.95
N GLU A 94 9.65 -4.49 -5.26
CA GLU A 94 10.46 -5.58 -5.82
C GLU A 94 10.14 -6.91 -5.15
N ASP A 95 10.72 -8.02 -5.64
CA ASP A 95 10.51 -9.35 -5.06
C ASP A 95 11.35 -9.54 -3.78
N LYS A 96 10.94 -8.84 -2.72
CA LYS A 96 11.46 -9.03 -1.37
C LYS A 96 10.35 -9.02 -0.34
N GLY A 97 10.58 -9.66 0.81
CA GLY A 97 9.71 -9.56 1.99
C GLY A 97 10.15 -8.44 2.91
N LEU A 98 9.29 -8.08 3.85
CA LEU A 98 9.55 -7.09 4.89
C LEU A 98 10.11 -7.76 6.17
N TYR A 99 11.12 -8.59 6.01
CA TYR A 99 11.76 -9.33 7.10
C TYR A 99 13.28 -9.31 6.97
N GLU A 100 13.97 -9.51 8.06
CA GLU A 100 15.42 -9.64 8.10
C GLU A 100 15.84 -11.06 7.71
N GLU A 101 16.95 -11.20 6.96
CA GLU A 101 17.43 -12.50 6.45
C GLU A 101 17.65 -13.57 7.54
N ASN A 102 18.00 -13.14 8.75
CA ASN A 102 18.31 -14.04 9.87
C ASN A 102 17.16 -14.25 10.85
N THR A 103 15.94 -13.82 10.51
CA THR A 103 14.78 -14.00 11.41
C THR A 103 14.32 -15.46 11.45
N LYS A 104 13.94 -15.94 12.64
CA LYS A 104 13.43 -17.31 12.83
C LYS A 104 12.04 -17.52 12.25
N ASN A 105 11.26 -16.45 12.09
CA ASN A 105 9.89 -16.50 11.59
C ASN A 105 9.61 -15.36 10.60
N MET A 106 10.08 -15.54 9.36
CA MET A 106 9.96 -14.56 8.29
C MET A 106 8.53 -14.13 8.06
N LYS A 107 7.58 -15.06 8.01
CA LYS A 107 6.15 -14.73 7.76
C LYS A 107 5.54 -13.87 8.86
N ALA A 108 5.87 -14.16 10.12
CA ALA A 108 5.35 -13.35 11.22
C ALA A 108 5.96 -11.96 11.22
N GLN A 109 7.27 -11.83 10.97
CA GLN A 109 7.95 -10.54 10.90
C GLN A 109 7.43 -9.71 9.71
N ASP A 110 7.26 -10.33 8.55
CA ASP A 110 6.70 -9.69 7.36
C ASP A 110 5.32 -9.07 7.66
N LEU A 111 4.39 -9.84 8.22
CA LEU A 111 3.07 -9.35 8.59
C LEU A 111 3.12 -8.25 9.65
N GLN A 112 3.99 -8.36 10.65
CA GLN A 112 4.16 -7.34 11.68
C GLN A 112 4.67 -6.03 11.09
N ASN A 113 5.62 -6.09 10.16
CA ASN A 113 6.17 -4.90 9.49
C ASN A 113 5.15 -4.24 8.57
N ARG A 114 4.30 -5.00 7.85
CA ARG A 114 3.17 -4.44 7.08
C ARG A 114 2.19 -3.69 7.99
N ILE A 115 1.84 -4.26 9.15
CA ILE A 115 0.98 -3.62 10.15
C ILE A 115 1.65 -2.37 10.72
N ALA A 116 2.95 -2.43 11.01
CA ALA A 116 3.71 -1.28 11.51
C ALA A 116 3.71 -0.13 10.52
N MET A 117 3.87 -0.38 9.22
CA MET A 117 3.73 0.66 8.19
C MET A 117 2.35 1.32 8.19
N ILE A 118 1.26 0.53 8.28
CA ILE A 118 -0.10 1.09 8.33
C ILE A 118 -0.27 1.99 9.57
N LYS A 119 0.24 1.56 10.72
CA LYS A 119 0.18 2.31 11.98
C LYS A 119 1.02 3.58 11.95
N GLU A 120 2.22 3.53 11.35
CA GLU A 120 3.16 4.65 11.25
C GLU A 120 2.63 5.74 10.31
N TYR A 121 2.26 5.36 9.10
CA TYR A 121 1.87 6.31 8.05
C TYR A 121 0.41 6.74 8.09
N LYS A 122 -0.44 6.03 8.82
CA LYS A 122 -1.88 6.33 9.00
C LYS A 122 -2.57 6.73 7.69
N PRO A 123 -2.51 5.87 6.65
CA PRO A 123 -3.07 6.19 5.35
C PRO A 123 -4.60 6.40 5.44
N LEU A 124 -5.19 7.08 4.48
CA LEU A 124 -6.65 7.21 4.33
C LEU A 124 -7.32 5.83 4.30
N LEU A 125 -6.67 4.92 3.57
CA LEU A 125 -7.03 3.50 3.50
C LEU A 125 -5.82 2.67 3.03
N ALA A 126 -5.90 1.36 3.26
CA ALA A 126 -4.94 0.39 2.76
C ALA A 126 -5.66 -0.68 1.92
N VAL A 127 -5.02 -1.13 0.85
CA VAL A 127 -5.50 -2.26 0.02
C VAL A 127 -4.37 -3.25 -0.15
N SER A 128 -4.59 -4.50 0.29
CA SER A 128 -3.64 -5.60 0.16
C SER A 128 -4.05 -6.48 -1.01
N ILE A 129 -3.14 -6.68 -1.96
CA ILE A 129 -3.37 -7.43 -3.20
C ILE A 129 -2.88 -8.85 -3.03
N HIS A 130 -3.77 -9.79 -3.26
CA HIS A 130 -3.58 -11.23 -3.14
C HIS A 130 -4.22 -12.01 -4.26
N GLN A 131 -3.90 -13.31 -4.33
CA GLN A 131 -4.57 -14.28 -5.18
C GLN A 131 -5.06 -15.44 -4.33
N ASN A 132 -6.28 -15.85 -4.60
CA ASN A 132 -6.95 -16.91 -3.86
C ASN A 132 -6.53 -18.32 -4.35
N SER A 133 -6.86 -19.32 -3.54
CA SER A 133 -6.70 -20.72 -3.88
C SER A 133 -7.79 -21.55 -3.23
N TYR A 134 -8.18 -22.63 -3.88
CA TYR A 134 -9.11 -23.61 -3.33
C TYR A 134 -8.80 -25.01 -3.84
N SER A 135 -9.18 -26.04 -3.09
CA SER A 135 -8.93 -27.44 -3.47
C SER A 135 -9.70 -27.89 -4.71
N ASP A 136 -10.89 -27.33 -4.94
CA ASP A 136 -11.67 -27.57 -6.17
C ASP A 136 -11.26 -26.52 -7.22
N PRO A 137 -10.64 -26.93 -8.34
CA PRO A 137 -10.20 -25.99 -9.38
C PRO A 137 -11.38 -25.34 -10.16
N ALA A 138 -12.61 -25.82 -10.00
CA ALA A 138 -13.78 -25.15 -10.56
C ALA A 138 -14.17 -23.86 -9.83
N VAL A 139 -13.65 -23.64 -8.61
CA VAL A 139 -13.91 -22.43 -7.83
C VAL A 139 -13.16 -21.26 -8.43
N LYS A 140 -13.87 -20.16 -8.67
CA LYS A 140 -13.34 -18.95 -9.31
C LYS A 140 -14.06 -17.67 -8.89
N GLY A 141 -13.55 -16.54 -9.32
CA GLY A 141 -14.11 -15.20 -9.12
C GLY A 141 -13.38 -14.40 -8.03
N PRO A 142 -13.05 -13.14 -8.31
CA PRO A 142 -12.39 -12.24 -7.35
C PRO A 142 -13.29 -11.99 -6.13
N GLN A 143 -12.67 -11.78 -4.97
CA GLN A 143 -13.40 -11.53 -3.73
C GLN A 143 -12.65 -10.55 -2.82
N VAL A 144 -13.35 -9.54 -2.32
CA VAL A 144 -12.80 -8.57 -1.39
C VAL A 144 -13.17 -8.95 0.04
N PHE A 145 -12.14 -8.97 0.92
CA PHE A 145 -12.31 -9.26 2.33
C PHE A 145 -12.09 -8.00 3.17
N PHE A 146 -12.86 -7.88 4.24
CA PHE A 146 -12.75 -6.82 5.23
C PHE A 146 -12.80 -7.40 6.65
N TYR A 147 -12.28 -6.66 7.63
CA TYR A 147 -12.47 -7.07 9.04
C TYR A 147 -13.94 -6.94 9.40
N GLU A 148 -14.55 -8.03 9.88
CA GLU A 148 -16.01 -8.14 10.04
C GLU A 148 -16.60 -7.04 10.94
N ASP A 149 -15.84 -6.54 11.92
CA ASP A 149 -16.27 -5.49 12.84
C ASP A 149 -15.94 -4.07 12.32
N SER A 150 -15.40 -3.92 11.10
CA SER A 150 -15.05 -2.64 10.49
C SER A 150 -16.13 -2.16 9.52
N GLU A 151 -16.99 -1.24 9.94
CA GLU A 151 -18.02 -0.68 9.04
C GLU A 151 -17.43 0.09 7.88
N LYS A 152 -16.35 0.85 8.10
CA LYS A 152 -15.64 1.56 7.01
C LYS A 152 -14.95 0.59 6.06
N GLY A 153 -14.29 -0.44 6.60
CA GLY A 153 -13.70 -1.51 5.78
C GLY A 153 -14.76 -2.25 4.96
N LYS A 154 -15.95 -2.48 5.51
CA LYS A 154 -17.07 -3.07 4.81
C LYS A 154 -17.56 -2.20 3.66
N ARG A 155 -17.75 -0.89 3.87
CA ARG A 155 -18.17 0.04 2.80
C ARG A 155 -17.17 0.06 1.66
N LEU A 156 -15.88 0.20 1.95
CA LEU A 156 -14.82 0.13 0.94
C LEU A 156 -14.85 -1.19 0.18
N ALA A 157 -14.99 -2.32 0.89
CA ALA A 157 -15.01 -3.65 0.27
C ALA A 157 -16.19 -3.84 -0.67
N LEU A 158 -17.37 -3.36 -0.30
CA LEU A 158 -18.58 -3.44 -1.14
C LEU A 158 -18.41 -2.71 -2.45
N VAL A 159 -17.88 -1.48 -2.41
CA VAL A 159 -17.68 -0.67 -3.62
C VAL A 159 -16.59 -1.26 -4.51
N ILE A 160 -15.45 -1.67 -3.96
CA ILE A 160 -14.39 -2.33 -4.75
C ILE A 160 -14.92 -3.62 -5.37
N GLN A 161 -15.64 -4.45 -4.62
CA GLN A 161 -16.21 -5.71 -5.14
C GLN A 161 -17.17 -5.46 -6.30
N GLU A 162 -18.01 -4.44 -6.18
CA GLU A 162 -18.95 -4.06 -7.24
C GLU A 162 -18.22 -3.65 -8.51
N LYS A 163 -17.22 -2.75 -8.42
CA LYS A 163 -16.41 -2.33 -9.58
C LYS A 163 -15.70 -3.50 -10.24
N ILE A 164 -15.11 -4.40 -9.46
CA ILE A 164 -14.47 -5.61 -9.97
C ILE A 164 -15.48 -6.47 -10.73
N ASN A 165 -16.65 -6.75 -10.14
CA ASN A 165 -17.67 -7.57 -10.76
C ASN A 165 -18.17 -6.98 -12.09
N GLN A 166 -18.34 -5.65 -12.16
CA GLN A 166 -18.82 -4.94 -13.35
C GLN A 166 -17.74 -4.88 -14.44
N GLN A 167 -16.53 -4.43 -14.12
CA GLN A 167 -15.49 -4.15 -15.12
C GLN A 167 -14.80 -5.40 -15.64
N LEU A 168 -14.77 -6.49 -14.86
CA LEU A 168 -14.26 -7.78 -15.30
C LEU A 168 -15.37 -8.68 -15.86
N GLU A 169 -16.61 -8.19 -15.94
CA GLU A 169 -17.77 -8.92 -16.49
C GLU A 169 -17.97 -10.31 -15.85
N ILE A 170 -17.85 -10.36 -14.51
CA ILE A 170 -17.88 -11.62 -13.77
C ILE A 170 -19.27 -12.26 -13.86
N GLN A 171 -19.37 -13.42 -14.52
CA GLN A 171 -20.65 -14.11 -14.77
C GLN A 171 -21.32 -14.62 -13.49
N ARG A 172 -20.54 -14.99 -12.48
CA ARG A 172 -21.01 -15.43 -11.17
C ARG A 172 -20.35 -14.58 -10.09
N PRO A 173 -20.86 -13.35 -9.89
CA PRO A 173 -20.23 -12.40 -9.00
C PRO A 173 -20.25 -12.90 -7.55
N ARG A 174 -19.11 -12.72 -6.86
CA ARG A 174 -19.02 -12.91 -5.42
C ARG A 174 -19.42 -11.62 -4.70
N ALA A 175 -19.85 -11.77 -3.45
CA ALA A 175 -20.04 -10.64 -2.55
C ALA A 175 -18.76 -10.40 -1.75
N ALA A 176 -18.52 -9.15 -1.33
CA ALA A 176 -17.52 -8.85 -0.33
C ALA A 176 -17.80 -9.63 0.97
N LYS A 177 -16.76 -10.09 1.66
CA LYS A 177 -16.90 -11.02 2.78
C LYS A 177 -16.16 -10.52 4.02
N GLY A 178 -16.87 -10.49 5.14
CA GLY A 178 -16.29 -10.27 6.46
C GLY A 178 -15.37 -11.43 6.88
N ASN A 179 -14.24 -11.10 7.52
CA ASN A 179 -13.28 -12.08 8.00
C ASN A 179 -12.69 -11.65 9.34
N ARG A 180 -12.69 -12.54 10.33
CA ARG A 180 -12.13 -12.32 11.67
C ARG A 180 -10.77 -12.99 11.87
N THR A 181 -10.29 -13.77 10.90
CA THR A 181 -9.11 -14.62 11.06
C THR A 181 -7.89 -14.09 10.32
N TYR A 182 -8.06 -13.31 9.24
CA TYR A 182 -6.93 -12.72 8.55
C TYR A 182 -6.18 -11.75 9.46
N TYR A 183 -4.93 -12.11 9.76
CA TYR A 183 -4.10 -11.42 10.74
C TYR A 183 -3.91 -9.94 10.41
N LEU A 184 -3.66 -9.64 9.13
CA LEU A 184 -3.50 -8.27 8.64
C LEU A 184 -4.76 -7.44 8.90
N LEU A 185 -5.95 -7.94 8.55
CA LEU A 185 -7.23 -7.26 8.78
C LEU A 185 -7.51 -7.05 10.27
N LYS A 186 -7.25 -8.08 11.07
CA LYS A 186 -7.55 -8.08 12.51
C LYS A 186 -6.65 -7.14 13.32
N ARG A 187 -5.40 -6.95 12.89
CA ARG A 187 -4.37 -6.24 13.64
C ARG A 187 -4.04 -4.85 13.11
N SER A 188 -4.48 -4.53 11.90
CA SER A 188 -4.29 -3.21 11.36
C SER A 188 -5.29 -2.21 11.94
N GLU A 189 -4.81 -1.00 12.17
CA GLU A 189 -5.65 0.15 12.52
C GLU A 189 -6.11 0.84 11.23
N GLY A 190 -7.32 1.41 11.24
CA GLY A 190 -7.85 2.16 10.09
C GLY A 190 -8.66 1.31 9.10
N VAL A 191 -8.78 1.82 7.89
CA VAL A 191 -9.58 1.19 6.82
C VAL A 191 -8.67 0.33 5.96
N ILE A 192 -8.89 -0.98 5.97
CA ILE A 192 -8.10 -1.93 5.18
C ILE A 192 -8.98 -3.02 4.58
N ASN A 193 -8.68 -3.39 3.32
CA ASN A 193 -9.22 -4.56 2.65
C ASN A 193 -8.12 -5.46 2.07
N ILE A 194 -8.43 -6.76 1.95
CA ILE A 194 -7.67 -7.69 1.13
C ILE A 194 -8.48 -7.97 -0.12
N VAL A 195 -7.85 -7.79 -1.29
CA VAL A 195 -8.45 -8.08 -2.59
C VAL A 195 -7.82 -9.35 -3.16
N GLU A 196 -8.58 -10.42 -3.15
CA GLU A 196 -8.26 -11.68 -3.84
C GLU A 196 -8.69 -11.54 -5.29
N CYS A 197 -7.73 -11.27 -6.18
CA CYS A 197 -8.03 -10.87 -7.56
C CYS A 197 -8.51 -12.02 -8.46
N GLY A 198 -8.37 -13.27 -8.02
CA GLY A 198 -8.81 -14.50 -8.68
C GLY A 198 -8.15 -15.72 -8.05
N PHE A 199 -8.47 -16.92 -8.54
CA PHE A 199 -7.96 -18.17 -8.01
C PHE A 199 -6.82 -18.71 -8.86
N LEU A 200 -5.61 -18.81 -8.29
CA LEU A 200 -4.45 -19.41 -8.97
C LEU A 200 -4.59 -20.92 -9.20
N THR A 201 -5.51 -21.56 -8.50
CA THR A 201 -5.85 -22.99 -8.67
C THR A 201 -6.85 -23.25 -9.78
N ASN A 202 -7.52 -22.20 -10.30
CA ASN A 202 -8.39 -22.29 -11.46
C ASN A 202 -7.57 -21.98 -12.73
N PRO A 203 -7.49 -22.91 -13.73
CA PRO A 203 -6.65 -22.71 -14.92
C PRO A 203 -7.04 -21.49 -15.76
N ASP A 204 -8.34 -21.19 -15.89
CA ASP A 204 -8.81 -20.05 -16.67
C ASP A 204 -8.37 -18.73 -16.01
N GLU A 205 -8.58 -18.59 -14.70
CA GLU A 205 -8.17 -17.39 -13.97
C GLU A 205 -6.65 -17.25 -13.86
N ALA A 206 -5.93 -18.35 -13.62
CA ALA A 206 -4.47 -18.33 -13.63
C ALA A 206 -3.92 -17.85 -14.97
N GLY A 207 -4.55 -18.24 -16.09
CA GLY A 207 -4.21 -17.75 -17.43
C GLY A 207 -4.55 -16.27 -17.64
N LEU A 208 -5.66 -15.79 -17.09
CA LEU A 208 -6.04 -14.36 -17.16
C LEU A 208 -5.12 -13.50 -16.29
N LEU A 209 -4.83 -13.91 -15.07
CA LEU A 209 -4.01 -13.18 -14.11
C LEU A 209 -2.57 -12.96 -14.57
N GLN A 210 -2.07 -13.72 -15.54
CA GLN A 210 -0.77 -13.53 -16.18
C GLN A 210 -0.80 -12.52 -17.34
N LYS A 211 -1.99 -12.05 -17.78
CA LYS A 211 -2.12 -11.11 -18.89
C LYS A 211 -2.05 -9.65 -18.38
N ASP A 212 -1.21 -8.86 -19.02
CA ASP A 212 -0.99 -7.46 -18.66
C ASP A 212 -2.26 -6.62 -18.72
N ASP A 213 -3.08 -6.82 -19.76
CA ASP A 213 -4.35 -6.11 -19.95
C ASP A 213 -5.40 -6.49 -18.89
N TYR A 214 -5.45 -7.75 -18.47
CA TYR A 214 -6.34 -8.19 -17.40
C TYR A 214 -5.92 -7.61 -16.04
N GLN A 215 -4.63 -7.68 -15.72
CA GLN A 215 -4.09 -7.04 -14.50
C GLN A 215 -4.36 -5.54 -14.48
N GLN A 216 -4.27 -4.86 -15.64
CA GLN A 216 -4.58 -3.44 -15.75
C GLN A 216 -6.07 -3.17 -15.50
N LYS A 217 -6.98 -4.02 -15.99
CA LYS A 217 -8.43 -3.92 -15.70
C LYS A 217 -8.71 -4.12 -14.21
N VAL A 218 -8.06 -5.11 -13.57
CA VAL A 218 -8.17 -5.33 -12.11
C VAL A 218 -7.73 -4.06 -11.35
N ALA A 219 -6.57 -3.50 -11.70
CA ALA A 219 -6.06 -2.29 -11.05
C ALA A 219 -6.99 -1.08 -11.23
N LEU A 220 -7.57 -0.90 -12.42
CA LEU A 220 -8.55 0.17 -12.69
C LEU A 220 -9.82 -0.03 -11.86
N ALA A 221 -10.37 -1.23 -11.81
CA ALA A 221 -11.57 -1.52 -11.03
C ALA A 221 -11.37 -1.24 -9.52
N ILE A 222 -10.22 -1.64 -8.96
CA ILE A 222 -9.88 -1.34 -7.57
C ILE A 222 -9.77 0.18 -7.36
N ALA A 223 -9.09 0.89 -8.26
CA ALA A 223 -8.92 2.34 -8.17
C ALA A 223 -10.25 3.09 -8.27
N ASP A 224 -11.18 2.65 -9.14
CA ASP A 224 -12.52 3.24 -9.25
C ASP A 224 -13.34 3.03 -7.98
N GLY A 225 -13.22 1.86 -7.35
CA GLY A 225 -13.84 1.58 -6.06
C GLY A 225 -13.28 2.47 -4.94
N ILE A 226 -11.98 2.70 -4.93
CA ILE A 226 -11.33 3.60 -3.97
C ILE A 226 -11.83 5.04 -4.14
N ASP A 227 -11.90 5.55 -5.37
CA ASP A 227 -12.38 6.91 -5.64
C ASP A 227 -13.83 7.09 -5.21
N GLU A 228 -14.70 6.14 -5.52
CA GLU A 228 -16.11 6.20 -5.13
C GLU A 228 -16.27 6.17 -3.61
N TYR A 229 -15.54 5.29 -2.92
CA TYR A 229 -15.55 5.26 -1.46
C TYR A 229 -15.09 6.59 -0.86
N LEU A 230 -13.96 7.15 -1.31
CA LEU A 230 -13.44 8.41 -0.78
C LEU A 230 -14.34 9.61 -1.11
N ALA A 231 -15.07 9.58 -2.22
CA ALA A 231 -16.08 10.59 -2.55
C ALA A 231 -17.28 10.51 -1.58
N SER A 232 -17.75 9.30 -1.24
CA SER A 232 -18.86 9.13 -0.29
C SER A 232 -18.49 9.59 1.12
N GLU A 233 -17.28 9.26 1.61
CA GLU A 233 -16.80 9.68 2.92
C GLU A 233 -16.69 11.22 3.08
N LYS A 234 -16.46 11.94 1.98
CA LYS A 234 -16.45 13.42 2.00
C LYS A 234 -17.86 13.99 2.13
N ASN A 235 -18.83 13.38 1.47
CA ASN A 235 -20.21 13.85 1.50
C ASN A 235 -20.87 13.61 2.88
N GLU A 236 -20.47 12.59 3.63
CA GLU A 236 -20.94 12.33 4.98
C GLU A 236 -20.38 13.32 6.04
N LYS A 237 -19.28 14.03 5.72
CA LYS A 237 -18.65 14.99 6.64
C LYS A 237 -19.10 16.45 6.43
N ASN A 238 -19.82 16.74 5.35
CA ASN A 238 -20.38 18.05 5.02
C ASN A 238 -21.87 18.10 5.39
#